data_8c74e5130da89751025f2ec617b6e84b
#
_entry.id   8c74e5130da89751025f2ec617b6e84b
#
_cell.length_a   1.000
_cell.length_b   1.000
_cell.length_c   1.000
_cell.angle_alpha   90.00
_cell.angle_beta   90.00
_cell.angle_gamma   90.00
#
_symmetry.space_group_name_H-M   'P 1'
#
loop_
_entity.id
_entity.type
_entity.pdbx_description
1 polymer ?
#
loop_
_entity_poly.entity_id
_entity_poly.type
_entity_poly.pdbx_seq_one_letter_code
_entity_poly.pdbx_strand_id
1 'polypeptide(L)'
;VYLDPARRDQQNKKKFLLEDLSPNLLEIEEKLHSISDKIIVKLSPLIDISYLISELKNISEIQIIAVRNEVKELLLIIDKQDASFELQDVSIRCVNLESEEPEFLFKFNDEKSSNSEFSESSNFLYIPNNSILKAGAFNIISEKFGLKKLHPNTHFYTSENKIENFP
;
A
#
# COMPACT_ATOMS: atom_id res chain seq x y z
N VAL A 1 -5.08 1.23 20.14
CA VAL A 1 -6.42 1.73 19.73
C VAL A 1 -6.72 1.26 18.33
N TYR A 2 -7.98 0.85 18.05
CA TYR A 2 -8.49 0.59 16.71
C TYR A 2 -9.58 1.59 16.36
N LEU A 3 -9.54 2.12 15.14
CA LEU A 3 -10.49 3.07 14.59
C LEU A 3 -11.02 2.60 13.23
N ASP A 4 -12.32 2.76 13.02
CA ASP A 4 -13.00 2.60 11.73
C ASP A 4 -13.84 3.86 11.48
N PRO A 5 -13.18 4.98 11.08
CA PRO A 5 -13.88 6.26 10.95
C PRO A 5 -14.90 6.22 9.80
N ALA A 6 -16.10 6.69 10.09
CA ALA A 6 -17.13 6.84 9.08
C ALA A 6 -16.86 8.04 8.17
N ARG A 7 -17.21 7.94 6.89
CA ARG A 7 -17.18 9.08 5.99
C ARG A 7 -18.32 10.05 6.32
N ARG A 8 -18.02 11.34 6.47
CA ARG A 8 -19.03 12.38 6.50
C ARG A 8 -19.57 12.58 5.09
N ASP A 9 -20.85 12.30 4.90
CA ASP A 9 -21.52 12.47 3.62
C ASP A 9 -21.69 13.97 3.31
N GLN A 10 -20.70 14.57 2.67
CA GLN A 10 -20.80 15.91 2.11
C GLN A 10 -20.58 15.84 0.59
N GLN A 11 -21.73 15.78 -0.12
CA GLN A 11 -21.87 16.13 -1.53
C GLN A 11 -20.73 15.65 -2.48
N ASN A 12 -20.96 14.53 -3.18
CA ASN A 12 -20.34 14.17 -4.48
C ASN A 12 -18.85 14.55 -4.72
N LYS A 13 -18.03 14.60 -3.71
CA LYS A 13 -16.59 14.81 -3.89
C LYS A 13 -15.95 13.56 -4.47
N LYS A 14 -15.23 13.71 -5.57
CA LYS A 14 -14.49 12.64 -6.27
C LYS A 14 -13.23 12.19 -5.53
N LYS A 15 -12.80 12.89 -4.48
CA LYS A 15 -11.60 12.57 -3.72
C LYS A 15 -11.96 12.11 -2.31
N PHE A 16 -11.24 11.09 -1.84
CA PHE A 16 -11.32 10.58 -0.46
C PHE A 16 -10.22 11.26 0.34
N LEU A 17 -10.59 12.15 1.26
CA LEU A 17 -9.66 12.91 2.10
C LEU A 17 -9.84 12.52 3.56
N LEU A 18 -8.77 12.62 4.36
CA LEU A 18 -8.79 12.33 5.80
C LEU A 18 -9.71 13.27 6.58
N GLU A 19 -9.81 14.52 6.15
CA GLU A 19 -10.70 15.55 6.72
C GLU A 19 -12.18 15.27 6.51
N ASP A 20 -12.55 14.44 5.53
CA ASP A 20 -13.93 14.00 5.29
C ASP A 20 -14.34 12.84 6.23
N LEU A 21 -13.44 12.36 7.09
CA LEU A 21 -13.68 11.28 8.03
C LEU A 21 -14.27 11.78 9.36
N SER A 22 -15.03 10.93 10.02
CA SER A 22 -15.53 11.17 11.38
C SER A 22 -15.25 9.95 12.28
N PRO A 23 -14.37 10.10 13.29
CA PRO A 23 -13.62 11.31 13.64
C PRO A 23 -12.58 11.69 12.59
N ASN A 24 -12.22 12.98 12.49
CA ASN A 24 -11.12 13.46 11.67
C ASN A 24 -9.78 13.04 12.29
N LEU A 25 -9.05 12.18 11.60
CA LEU A 25 -7.82 11.59 12.12
C LEU A 25 -6.73 12.64 12.38
N LEU A 26 -6.63 13.67 11.53
CA LEU A 26 -5.65 14.74 11.66
C LEU A 26 -5.83 15.56 12.95
N GLU A 27 -7.07 15.67 13.44
CA GLU A 27 -7.38 16.44 14.66
C GLU A 27 -7.19 15.62 15.95
N ILE A 28 -7.27 14.30 15.86
CA ILE A 28 -7.29 13.44 17.06
C ILE A 28 -6.00 12.62 17.26
N GLU A 29 -5.07 12.60 16.29
CA GLU A 29 -3.86 11.77 16.32
C GLU A 29 -3.07 11.96 17.64
N GLU A 30 -2.77 13.21 18.03
CA GLU A 30 -2.03 13.49 19.26
C GLU A 30 -2.77 13.01 20.52
N LYS A 31 -4.10 13.16 20.54
CA LYS A 31 -4.93 12.68 21.64
C LYS A 31 -4.93 11.17 21.73
N LEU A 32 -4.93 10.46 20.58
CA LEU A 32 -4.84 9.01 20.55
C LEU A 32 -3.49 8.53 21.08
N HIS A 33 -2.40 9.22 20.76
CA HIS A 33 -1.06 8.91 21.29
C HIS A 33 -0.91 9.23 22.79
N SER A 34 -1.80 10.00 23.39
CA SER A 34 -1.83 10.17 24.86
C SER A 34 -2.39 8.95 25.60
N ILE A 35 -3.10 8.05 24.88
CA ILE A 35 -3.76 6.87 25.47
C ILE A 35 -3.23 5.54 24.93
N SER A 36 -2.49 5.55 23.84
CA SER A 36 -1.96 4.32 23.23
C SER A 36 -0.73 4.60 22.37
N ASP A 37 0.30 3.78 22.52
CA ASP A 37 1.50 3.85 21.67
C ASP A 37 1.26 3.32 20.25
N LYS A 38 0.22 2.50 20.06
CA LYS A 38 -0.13 1.94 18.74
C LYS A 38 -1.59 2.24 18.40
N ILE A 39 -1.79 2.80 17.21
CA ILE A 39 -3.09 3.12 16.64
C ILE A 39 -3.22 2.33 15.33
N ILE A 40 -4.34 1.64 15.15
CA ILE A 40 -4.69 0.96 13.90
C ILE A 40 -5.92 1.63 13.33
N VAL A 41 -5.86 2.10 12.10
CA VAL A 41 -6.97 2.78 11.42
C VAL A 41 -7.35 2.02 10.17
N LYS A 42 -8.61 1.61 10.07
CA LYS A 42 -9.16 1.04 8.85
C LYS A 42 -9.66 2.16 7.93
N LEU A 43 -9.26 2.14 6.68
CA LEU A 43 -9.63 3.13 5.67
C LEU A 43 -10.16 2.47 4.39
N SER A 44 -10.93 3.25 3.64
CA SER A 44 -11.38 2.84 2.31
C SER A 44 -10.20 2.63 1.35
N PRO A 45 -10.24 1.60 0.49
CA PRO A 45 -9.21 1.39 -0.53
C PRO A 45 -9.15 2.49 -1.61
N LEU A 46 -10.12 3.40 -1.62
CA LEU A 46 -10.16 4.52 -2.58
C LEU A 46 -9.23 5.67 -2.21
N ILE A 47 -8.73 5.68 -0.98
CA ILE A 47 -7.79 6.72 -0.53
C ILE A 47 -6.41 6.50 -1.14
N ASP A 48 -5.71 7.58 -1.49
CA ASP A 48 -4.36 7.49 -2.05
C ASP A 48 -3.31 7.25 -0.97
N ILE A 49 -2.41 6.28 -1.19
CA ILE A 49 -1.38 5.90 -0.21
C ILE A 49 -0.33 7.00 -0.06
N SER A 50 0.08 7.64 -1.16
CA SER A 50 1.06 8.73 -1.12
C SER A 50 0.50 9.94 -0.37
N TYR A 51 -0.80 10.21 -0.55
CA TYR A 51 -1.51 11.24 0.21
C TYR A 51 -1.51 10.91 1.72
N LEU A 52 -1.81 9.67 2.12
CA LEU A 52 -1.78 9.26 3.52
C LEU A 52 -0.40 9.52 4.15
N ILE A 53 0.67 9.14 3.45
CA ILE A 53 2.05 9.29 3.92
C ILE A 53 2.47 10.76 3.99
N SER A 54 1.90 11.64 3.14
CA SER A 54 2.21 13.08 3.19
C SER A 54 1.49 13.81 4.31
N GLU A 55 0.28 13.37 4.69
CA GLU A 55 -0.57 14.08 5.65
C GLU A 55 -0.40 13.59 7.09
N LEU A 56 -0.13 12.30 7.28
CA LEU A 56 -0.02 11.69 8.60
C LEU A 56 1.44 11.47 8.97
N LYS A 57 1.75 11.76 10.22
CA LYS A 57 3.04 11.45 10.83
C LYS A 57 3.00 10.05 11.46
N ASN A 58 4.17 9.50 11.74
CA ASN A 58 4.32 8.28 12.54
C ASN A 58 3.67 7.01 11.95
N ILE A 59 3.33 6.98 10.66
CA ILE A 59 2.91 5.75 10.01
C ILE A 59 4.10 4.80 9.94
N SER A 60 4.00 3.65 10.61
CA SER A 60 5.03 2.60 10.56
C SER A 60 4.76 1.59 9.46
N GLU A 61 3.48 1.26 9.22
CA GLU A 61 3.09 0.30 8.19
C GLU A 61 1.72 0.65 7.59
N ILE A 62 1.56 0.42 6.29
CA ILE A 62 0.27 0.41 5.60
C ILE A 62 0.06 -1.00 5.03
N GLN A 63 -1.02 -1.66 5.44
CA GLN A 63 -1.43 -2.95 4.90
C GLN A 63 -2.55 -2.74 3.89
N ILE A 64 -2.38 -3.30 2.70
CA ILE A 64 -3.39 -3.34 1.65
C ILE A 64 -4.00 -4.73 1.66
N ILE A 65 -5.25 -4.83 2.10
CA ILE A 65 -5.94 -6.10 2.26
C ILE A 65 -6.87 -6.33 1.07
N ALA A 66 -6.55 -7.34 0.29
CA ALA A 66 -7.43 -7.91 -0.72
C ALA A 66 -8.00 -9.25 -0.24
N VAL A 67 -9.16 -9.61 -0.73
CA VAL A 67 -9.78 -10.93 -0.56
C VAL A 67 -10.14 -11.44 -1.94
N ARG A 68 -9.60 -12.60 -2.33
CA ARG A 68 -9.80 -13.15 -3.69
C ARG A 68 -9.51 -12.11 -4.78
N ASN A 69 -8.37 -11.44 -4.64
CA ASN A 69 -7.90 -10.41 -5.56
C ASN A 69 -8.77 -9.13 -5.66
N GLU A 70 -9.68 -8.89 -4.72
CA GLU A 70 -10.44 -7.64 -4.62
C GLU A 70 -9.98 -6.85 -3.39
N VAL A 71 -9.42 -5.65 -3.59
CA VAL A 71 -8.96 -4.80 -2.47
C VAL A 71 -10.15 -4.33 -1.66
N LYS A 72 -10.19 -4.69 -0.39
CA LYS A 72 -11.29 -4.41 0.53
C LYS A 72 -11.04 -3.20 1.42
N GLU A 73 -9.81 -3.10 1.96
CA GLU A 73 -9.48 -2.06 2.92
C GLU A 73 -7.97 -1.77 2.97
N LEU A 74 -7.64 -0.63 3.54
CA LEU A 74 -6.30 -0.27 3.99
C LEU A 74 -6.31 -0.26 5.52
N LEU A 75 -5.29 -0.86 6.13
CA LEU A 75 -5.02 -0.74 7.56
C LEU A 75 -3.76 0.10 7.74
N LEU A 76 -3.91 1.27 8.36
CA LEU A 76 -2.78 2.09 8.79
C LEU A 76 -2.37 1.69 10.19
N ILE A 77 -1.08 1.47 10.38
CA ILE A 77 -0.45 1.27 11.66
C ILE A 77 0.38 2.50 11.97
N ILE A 78 -0.02 3.24 12.99
CA ILE A 78 0.62 4.47 13.46
C ILE A 78 1.19 4.16 14.83
N ASP A 79 2.50 4.16 14.93
CA ASP A 79 3.20 3.91 16.19
C ASP A 79 3.71 5.24 16.75
N LYS A 80 3.63 5.39 18.08
CA LYS A 80 4.28 6.51 18.76
C LYS A 80 5.78 6.40 18.56
N GLN A 81 6.33 7.30 17.76
CA GLN A 81 7.72 7.21 17.33
C GLN A 81 8.58 8.25 18.04
N ASP A 82 9.85 7.90 18.20
CA ASP A 82 10.88 8.86 18.59
C ASP A 82 11.18 9.80 17.41
N ALA A 83 11.72 10.98 17.72
CA ALA A 83 11.99 12.06 16.77
C ALA A 83 12.95 11.69 15.60
N SER A 84 13.45 10.46 15.56
CA SER A 84 14.38 9.94 14.55
C SER A 84 13.73 9.18 13.40
N PHE A 85 12.39 8.99 13.42
CA PHE A 85 11.69 8.27 12.36
C PHE A 85 11.59 9.10 11.08
N GLU A 86 12.07 8.55 9.98
CA GLU A 86 11.96 9.17 8.67
C GLU A 86 10.80 8.54 7.86
N LEU A 87 10.10 9.36 7.06
CA LEU A 87 9.03 8.91 6.15
C LEU A 87 9.46 7.78 5.19
N GLN A 88 10.76 7.61 5.00
CA GLN A 88 11.35 6.53 4.16
C GLN A 88 11.17 5.14 4.77
N ASP A 89 10.89 5.04 6.05
CA ASP A 89 10.79 3.76 6.75
C ASP A 89 9.37 3.15 6.76
N VAL A 90 8.39 3.82 6.13
CA VAL A 90 7.02 3.28 6.04
C VAL A 90 7.03 1.95 5.29
N SER A 91 6.61 0.89 5.98
CA SER A 91 6.45 -0.42 5.38
C SER A 91 5.11 -0.52 4.65
N ILE A 92 5.14 -1.09 3.46
CA ILE A 92 3.93 -1.41 2.69
C ILE A 92 3.78 -2.93 2.64
N ARG A 93 2.68 -3.45 3.14
CA ARG A 93 2.36 -4.87 3.14
C ARG A 93 1.14 -5.13 2.28
N CYS A 94 1.30 -5.93 1.23
CA CYS A 94 0.23 -6.35 0.33
C CYS A 94 -0.18 -7.77 0.70
N VAL A 95 -1.46 -7.97 0.99
CA VAL A 95 -2.02 -9.25 1.41
C VAL A 95 -3.23 -9.57 0.53
N ASN A 96 -3.27 -10.78 -0.01
CA ASN A 96 -4.42 -11.32 -0.73
C ASN A 96 -4.96 -12.54 0.04
N LEU A 97 -5.97 -12.32 0.87
CA LEU A 97 -6.59 -13.37 1.68
C LEU A 97 -7.41 -14.32 0.80
N GLU A 98 -7.60 -15.53 1.29
CA GLU A 98 -8.30 -16.61 0.58
C GLU A 98 -7.66 -16.92 -0.79
N SER A 99 -6.33 -16.80 -0.86
CA SER A 99 -5.47 -17.20 -1.97
C SER A 99 -4.24 -17.91 -1.43
N GLU A 100 -3.50 -18.62 -2.33
CA GLU A 100 -2.22 -19.24 -2.01
C GLU A 100 -1.03 -18.30 -2.32
N GLU A 101 -1.31 -17.07 -2.76
CA GLU A 101 -0.30 -16.09 -3.11
C GLU A 101 0.43 -15.59 -1.86
N PRO A 102 1.76 -15.42 -1.92
CA PRO A 102 2.52 -14.89 -0.80
C PRO A 102 2.24 -13.42 -0.55
N GLU A 103 2.41 -12.99 0.70
CA GLU A 103 2.45 -11.56 1.01
C GLU A 103 3.65 -10.89 0.32
N PHE A 104 3.46 -9.63 -0.06
CA PHE A 104 4.53 -8.82 -0.62
C PHE A 104 4.81 -7.62 0.29
N LEU A 105 6.05 -7.52 0.74
CA LEU A 105 6.50 -6.48 1.68
C LEU A 105 7.64 -5.67 1.07
N PHE A 106 7.54 -4.33 1.17
CA PHE A 106 8.59 -3.41 0.73
C PHE A 106 8.53 -2.10 1.52
N LYS A 107 9.55 -1.25 1.40
CA LYS A 107 9.52 0.11 1.95
C LYS A 107 8.99 1.08 0.90
N PHE A 108 8.23 2.07 1.34
CA PHE A 108 7.58 3.01 0.41
C PHE A 108 8.55 3.68 -0.57
N ASN A 109 9.75 4.03 -0.10
CA ASN A 109 10.74 4.65 -0.97
C ASN A 109 11.52 3.67 -1.85
N ASP A 110 11.46 2.35 -1.58
CA ASP A 110 12.09 1.36 -2.45
C ASP A 110 11.53 1.43 -3.87
N GLU A 111 10.21 1.66 -4.01
CA GLU A 111 9.58 1.81 -5.34
C GLU A 111 10.20 2.96 -6.15
N LYS A 112 10.53 4.09 -5.49
CA LYS A 112 11.12 5.26 -6.18
C LYS A 112 12.57 5.02 -6.62
N SER A 113 13.29 4.18 -5.89
CA SER A 113 14.69 3.84 -6.18
C SER A 113 14.83 2.64 -7.10
N SER A 114 13.79 1.82 -7.21
CA SER A 114 13.77 0.65 -8.08
C SER A 114 13.51 1.01 -9.54
N ASN A 115 14.06 0.18 -10.44
CA ASN A 115 13.91 0.35 -11.88
C ASN A 115 13.45 -0.95 -12.52
N SER A 116 12.59 -0.83 -13.53
CA SER A 116 12.18 -1.95 -14.37
C SER A 116 12.94 -1.95 -15.69
N GLU A 117 13.49 -3.08 -16.07
CA GLU A 117 13.90 -3.33 -17.46
C GLU A 117 12.68 -3.62 -18.32
N PHE A 118 12.80 -3.35 -19.63
CA PHE A 118 11.75 -3.61 -20.60
C PHE A 118 12.18 -4.66 -21.62
N SER A 119 11.24 -5.48 -22.08
CA SER A 119 11.50 -6.44 -23.16
C SER A 119 10.21 -6.81 -23.89
N GLU A 120 10.35 -7.44 -25.05
CA GLU A 120 9.28 -8.21 -25.68
C GLU A 120 8.84 -9.36 -24.75
N SER A 121 7.65 -9.92 -25.01
CA SER A 121 7.13 -11.05 -24.24
C SER A 121 8.04 -12.28 -24.37
N SER A 122 8.27 -12.95 -23.23
CA SER A 122 9.03 -14.19 -23.17
C SER A 122 8.10 -15.37 -22.82
N ASN A 123 8.65 -16.45 -22.24
CA ASN A 123 7.94 -17.71 -22.05
C ASN A 123 6.78 -17.62 -21.03
N PHE A 124 6.91 -16.72 -20.03
CA PHE A 124 5.95 -16.57 -18.94
C PHE A 124 5.52 -15.12 -18.82
N LEU A 125 4.22 -14.94 -18.59
CA LEU A 125 3.60 -13.64 -18.37
C LEU A 125 3.06 -13.57 -16.93
N TYR A 126 3.28 -12.42 -16.27
CA TYR A 126 2.87 -12.20 -14.89
C TYR A 126 2.06 -10.91 -14.76
N ILE A 127 1.06 -10.96 -13.91
CA ILE A 127 0.24 -9.81 -13.51
C ILE A 127 0.17 -9.86 -11.98
N PRO A 128 0.68 -8.84 -11.28
CA PRO A 128 0.57 -8.80 -9.83
C PRO A 128 -0.89 -8.74 -9.38
N ASN A 129 -1.17 -9.24 -8.18
CA ASN A 129 -2.50 -9.13 -7.63
C ASN A 129 -2.88 -7.67 -7.31
N ASN A 130 -4.15 -7.42 -7.08
CA ASN A 130 -4.67 -6.07 -6.93
C ASN A 130 -4.19 -5.34 -5.66
N SER A 131 -3.74 -6.04 -4.62
CA SER A 131 -3.14 -5.38 -3.46
C SER A 131 -1.80 -4.73 -3.81
N ILE A 132 -1.00 -5.38 -4.65
CA ILE A 132 0.28 -4.86 -5.15
C ILE A 132 0.05 -3.71 -6.14
N LEU A 133 -0.92 -3.86 -7.04
CA LEU A 133 -1.29 -2.78 -7.97
C LEU A 133 -1.79 -1.55 -7.22
N LYS A 134 -2.60 -1.73 -6.18
CA LYS A 134 -3.06 -0.64 -5.29
C LYS A 134 -1.91 0.01 -4.53
N ALA A 135 -0.90 -0.76 -4.14
CA ALA A 135 0.30 -0.26 -3.47
C ALA A 135 1.19 0.61 -4.39
N GLY A 136 1.02 0.52 -5.71
CA GLY A 136 1.87 1.19 -6.69
C GLY A 136 3.26 0.55 -6.81
N ALA A 137 3.42 -0.72 -6.44
CA ALA A 137 4.69 -1.46 -6.43
C ALA A 137 5.05 -1.98 -7.84
N PHE A 138 5.31 -1.07 -8.76
CA PHE A 138 5.47 -1.42 -10.18
C PHE A 138 6.91 -1.73 -10.60
N ASN A 139 7.88 -1.07 -9.99
CA ASN A 139 9.29 -1.29 -10.25
C ASN A 139 9.91 -2.25 -9.25
N ILE A 140 9.59 -2.07 -7.97
CA ILE A 140 10.12 -2.93 -6.92
C ILE A 140 9.73 -4.40 -7.09
N ILE A 141 8.52 -4.70 -7.61
CA ILE A 141 8.13 -6.09 -7.89
C ILE A 141 8.94 -6.67 -9.07
N SER A 142 9.19 -5.86 -10.12
CA SER A 142 10.03 -6.24 -11.24
C SER A 142 11.44 -6.61 -10.75
N GLU A 143 12.03 -5.75 -9.93
CA GLU A 143 13.38 -5.92 -9.40
C GLU A 143 13.48 -7.14 -8.48
N LYS A 144 12.55 -7.26 -7.50
CA LYS A 144 12.57 -8.37 -6.52
C LYS A 144 12.40 -9.76 -7.16
N PHE A 145 11.67 -9.86 -8.26
CA PHE A 145 11.44 -11.13 -8.95
C PHE A 145 12.28 -11.30 -10.23
N GLY A 146 13.15 -10.34 -10.54
CA GLY A 146 13.98 -10.38 -11.76
C GLY A 146 13.15 -10.40 -13.04
N LEU A 147 12.01 -9.70 -13.04
CA LEU A 147 11.09 -9.63 -14.16
C LEU A 147 11.38 -8.42 -15.05
N LYS A 148 10.96 -8.50 -16.31
CA LYS A 148 10.97 -7.36 -17.23
C LYS A 148 9.55 -6.92 -17.53
N LYS A 149 9.31 -5.61 -17.62
CA LYS A 149 8.01 -5.07 -18.05
C LYS A 149 7.88 -5.11 -19.56
N LEU A 150 6.67 -5.32 -20.03
CA LEU A 150 6.41 -5.26 -21.48
C LEU A 150 6.37 -3.81 -21.99
N HIS A 151 5.93 -2.86 -21.16
CA HIS A 151 5.85 -1.45 -21.55
C HIS A 151 5.75 -0.55 -20.28
N PRO A 152 6.26 0.69 -20.30
CA PRO A 152 6.17 1.60 -19.14
C PRO A 152 4.76 1.78 -18.58
N ASN A 153 3.75 1.82 -19.46
CA ASN A 153 2.35 2.10 -19.11
C ASN A 153 1.51 0.83 -18.89
N THR A 154 2.13 -0.32 -18.68
CA THR A 154 1.42 -1.58 -18.37
C THR A 154 1.93 -2.17 -17.06
N HIS A 155 1.14 -3.07 -16.48
CA HIS A 155 1.53 -3.87 -15.34
C HIS A 155 1.67 -5.35 -15.71
N PHE A 156 2.09 -5.58 -16.96
CA PHE A 156 2.45 -6.90 -17.46
C PHE A 156 3.96 -7.08 -17.40
N TYR A 157 4.36 -8.20 -16.82
CA TYR A 157 5.76 -8.57 -16.65
C TYR A 157 6.04 -9.91 -17.32
N THR A 158 7.28 -10.16 -17.68
CA THR A 158 7.68 -11.39 -18.35
C THR A 158 9.00 -11.94 -17.85
N SER A 159 9.20 -13.23 -18.00
CA SER A 159 10.43 -13.95 -17.68
C SER A 159 10.63 -15.13 -18.61
N GLU A 160 11.88 -15.52 -18.85
CA GLU A 160 12.23 -16.75 -19.57
C GLU A 160 11.95 -18.00 -18.72
N ASN A 161 12.12 -17.87 -17.40
CA ASN A 161 11.93 -18.96 -16.45
C ASN A 161 10.65 -18.74 -15.64
N LYS A 162 10.01 -19.84 -15.23
CA LYS A 162 8.86 -19.78 -14.35
C LYS A 162 9.28 -19.25 -12.96
N ILE A 163 8.59 -18.24 -12.48
CA ILE A 163 8.74 -17.73 -11.12
C ILE A 163 7.72 -18.43 -10.22
N GLU A 164 8.22 -19.17 -9.26
CA GLU A 164 7.36 -19.76 -8.23
C GLU A 164 7.00 -18.72 -7.16
N ASN A 165 5.81 -18.86 -6.60
CA ASN A 165 5.31 -17.96 -5.53
C ASN A 165 5.31 -16.46 -5.93
N PHE A 166 4.93 -16.16 -7.15
CA PHE A 166 4.68 -14.78 -7.58
C PHE A 166 3.34 -14.30 -7.01
N PRO A 167 3.28 -13.12 -6.36
CA PRO A 167 2.07 -12.62 -5.74
C PRO A 167 1.14 -11.87 -6.70
#